data_5aaf6e40dc9770b1cff9f6df4216a21f
#
_entry.id   5aaf6e40dc9770b1cff9f6df4216a21f
#
_cell.length_a   1.000
_cell.length_b   1.000
_cell.length_c   1.000
_cell.angle_alpha   90.00
_cell.angle_beta   90.00
_cell.angle_gamma   90.00
#
_symmetry.space_group_name_H-M   'P 1'
#
loop_
_entity.id
_entity.type
_entity.pdbx_description
1 polymer ?
#
loop_
_entity_poly.entity_id
_entity_poly.type
_entity_poly.pdbx_seq_one_letter_code
_entity_poly.pdbx_strand_id
1 'polypeptide(L)'
;MKKLILAAALTLSFSASASEKEEYCLAMSNLGKSFMVSNQKGVPLKLLYELIDRESSLSEKQKTGAKFVAEIAYSTPKYSSEKYKNEAINSFEKLVLLTCLSEEK
;
A
#
# COMPACT_ATOMS: atom_id res chain seq x y z
N MET A 1 12.78 8.08 27.37
CA MET A 1 11.69 7.59 27.05
C MET A 1 11.05 6.70 27.99
N LYS A 2 11.65 6.25 28.91
CA LYS A 2 11.05 5.43 29.74
C LYS A 2 10.19 6.10 30.68
N LYS A 3 10.43 7.31 31.06
CA LYS A 3 9.63 7.97 31.96
C LYS A 3 8.28 8.04 31.50
N LEU A 4 8.07 7.94 30.30
CA LEU A 4 6.76 8.00 29.78
C LEU A 4 6.04 6.73 30.02
N ILE A 5 6.70 5.77 30.60
CA ILE A 5 6.10 4.50 30.79
C ILE A 5 4.79 4.53 31.45
N LEU A 6 4.67 5.25 32.53
CA LEU A 6 3.43 5.27 33.22
C LEU A 6 2.37 5.95 32.45
N ALA A 7 2.62 7.17 32.06
CA ALA A 7 1.67 7.89 31.30
C ALA A 7 1.44 7.16 30.01
N ALA A 8 2.42 6.44 29.59
CA ALA A 8 2.31 5.71 28.36
C ALA A 8 1.38 4.54 28.46
N ALA A 9 1.10 4.10 29.66
CA ALA A 9 0.25 2.96 29.83
C ALA A 9 -1.11 3.22 29.21
N LEU A 10 -1.63 4.41 29.38
CA LEU A 10 -2.90 4.75 28.81
C LEU A 10 -2.81 5.04 27.34
N THR A 11 -1.78 5.76 26.96
CA THR A 11 -1.65 6.11 25.56
C THR A 11 -1.21 4.94 24.75
N LEU A 12 -0.71 3.90 25.36
CA LEU A 12 -0.27 2.74 24.64
C LEU A 12 -1.33 2.13 23.78
N SER A 13 -2.55 2.09 24.30
CA SER A 13 -3.64 1.50 23.54
C SER A 13 -3.84 2.26 22.25
N PHE A 14 -3.88 3.57 22.32
CA PHE A 14 -4.07 4.37 21.13
C PHE A 14 -2.88 4.25 20.23
N SER A 15 -1.69 4.28 20.79
CA SER A 15 -0.50 4.19 20.00
C SER A 15 -0.44 2.88 19.25
N ALA A 16 -0.81 1.80 19.91
CA ALA A 16 -0.79 0.51 19.26
C ALA A 16 -1.76 0.47 18.10
N SER A 17 -2.95 1.03 18.32
CA SER A 17 -3.95 1.05 17.29
C SER A 17 -3.50 1.90 16.11
N ALA A 18 -2.97 3.09 16.40
CA ALA A 18 -2.48 3.96 15.36
C ALA A 18 -1.32 3.32 14.63
N SER A 19 -0.45 2.63 15.38
CA SER A 19 0.69 1.96 14.80
C SER A 19 0.25 0.86 13.86
N GLU A 20 -0.77 0.12 14.24
CA GLU A 20 -1.26 -0.94 13.40
C GLU A 20 -1.86 -0.39 12.11
N LYS A 21 -2.57 0.72 12.22
CA LYS A 21 -3.12 1.36 11.04
C LYS A 21 -2.00 1.84 10.15
N GLU A 22 -0.99 2.46 10.73
CA GLU A 22 0.13 2.96 9.96
C GLU A 22 0.85 1.81 9.28
N GLU A 23 1.04 0.71 10.00
CA GLU A 23 1.72 -0.43 9.42
C GLU A 23 0.92 -1.01 8.26
N TYR A 24 -0.39 -1.11 8.44
CA TYR A 24 -1.24 -1.61 7.38
C TYR A 24 -1.17 -0.70 6.16
N CYS A 25 -1.24 0.60 6.37
CA CYS A 25 -1.21 1.54 5.25
C CYS A 25 0.16 1.58 4.58
N LEU A 26 1.23 1.40 5.35
CA LEU A 26 2.55 1.31 4.76
C LEU A 26 2.67 0.06 3.92
N ALA A 27 2.12 -1.05 4.39
CA ALA A 27 2.13 -2.28 3.62
C ALA A 27 1.35 -2.11 2.33
N MET A 28 0.20 -1.43 2.40
CA MET A 28 -0.60 -1.18 1.21
C MET A 28 0.14 -0.27 0.24
N SER A 29 0.85 0.74 0.75
CA SER A 29 1.58 1.64 -0.14
C SER A 29 2.74 0.91 -0.80
N ASN A 30 3.40 0.00 -0.09
CA ASN A 30 4.47 -0.79 -0.68
C ASN A 30 3.92 -1.72 -1.75
N LEU A 31 2.75 -2.27 -1.52
CA LEU A 31 2.10 -3.11 -2.49
C LEU A 31 1.75 -2.28 -3.73
N GLY A 32 1.22 -1.08 -3.51
CA GLY A 32 0.90 -0.18 -4.61
C GLY A 32 2.14 0.17 -5.42
N LYS A 33 3.24 0.42 -4.73
CA LYS A 33 4.49 0.71 -5.39
C LYS A 33 4.89 -0.46 -6.29
N SER A 34 4.80 -1.67 -5.78
CA SER A 34 5.14 -2.86 -6.56
C SER A 34 4.24 -3.00 -7.77
N PHE A 35 2.95 -2.72 -7.61
CA PHE A 35 2.02 -2.81 -8.73
C PHE A 35 2.37 -1.77 -9.80
N MET A 36 2.73 -0.56 -9.39
CA MET A 36 3.09 0.46 -10.36
C MET A 36 4.40 0.09 -11.07
N VAL A 37 5.34 -0.48 -10.33
CA VAL A 37 6.58 -0.95 -10.96
C VAL A 37 6.24 -1.99 -12.02
N SER A 38 5.35 -2.93 -11.69
CA SER A 38 4.94 -3.94 -12.65
C SER A 38 4.27 -3.33 -13.86
N ASN A 39 3.42 -2.33 -13.64
CA ASN A 39 2.76 -1.65 -14.73
C ASN A 39 3.78 -1.00 -15.66
N GLN A 40 4.75 -0.30 -15.08
CA GLN A 40 5.75 0.40 -15.89
C GLN A 40 6.67 -0.57 -16.61
N LYS A 41 6.81 -1.78 -16.11
CA LYS A 41 7.62 -2.81 -16.76
C LYS A 41 6.82 -3.61 -17.78
N GLY A 42 5.54 -3.37 -17.87
CA GLY A 42 4.72 -4.07 -18.86
C GLY A 42 4.19 -5.43 -18.42
N VAL A 43 4.21 -5.71 -17.12
CA VAL A 43 3.66 -6.95 -16.62
C VAL A 43 2.14 -6.88 -16.73
N PRO A 44 1.47 -7.90 -17.29
CA PRO A 44 0.02 -7.83 -17.44
C PRO A 44 -0.71 -7.85 -16.11
N LEU A 45 -1.77 -7.08 -16.02
CA LEU A 45 -2.57 -7.01 -14.81
C LEU A 45 -3.08 -8.39 -14.39
N LYS A 46 -3.38 -9.22 -15.36
CA LYS A 46 -3.86 -10.56 -15.07
C LYS A 46 -2.90 -11.34 -14.18
N LEU A 47 -1.60 -11.17 -14.41
CA LEU A 47 -0.62 -11.86 -13.59
C LEU A 47 -0.64 -11.37 -12.15
N LEU A 48 -0.89 -10.09 -11.96
CA LEU A 48 -0.99 -9.56 -10.60
C LEU A 48 -2.20 -10.16 -9.89
N TYR A 49 -3.31 -10.28 -10.61
CA TYR A 49 -4.50 -10.90 -10.02
C TYR A 49 -4.21 -12.32 -9.59
N GLU A 50 -3.48 -13.07 -10.41
CA GLU A 50 -3.17 -14.45 -10.08
C GLU A 50 -2.27 -14.52 -8.84
N LEU A 51 -1.30 -13.62 -8.75
CA LEU A 51 -0.43 -13.60 -7.59
C LEU A 51 -1.21 -13.24 -6.33
N ILE A 52 -2.11 -12.30 -6.43
CA ILE A 52 -2.93 -11.91 -5.29
C ILE A 52 -3.78 -13.08 -4.84
N ASP A 53 -4.39 -13.78 -5.79
CA ASP A 53 -5.26 -14.90 -5.46
C ASP A 53 -4.51 -16.04 -4.81
N ARG A 54 -3.24 -16.21 -5.12
CA ARG A 54 -2.45 -17.27 -4.55
C ARG A 54 -1.90 -16.96 -3.18
N GLU A 55 -1.97 -15.69 -2.77
CA GLU A 55 -1.38 -15.29 -1.52
C GLU A 55 -2.26 -15.74 -0.36
N SER A 56 -1.87 -16.81 0.30
CA SER A 56 -2.69 -17.39 1.35
C SER A 56 -2.75 -16.54 2.61
N SER A 57 -1.81 -15.62 2.77
CA SER A 57 -1.83 -14.77 3.96
C SER A 57 -2.87 -13.66 3.88
N LEU A 58 -3.49 -13.47 2.72
CA LEU A 58 -4.49 -12.42 2.56
C LEU A 58 -5.90 -12.98 2.69
N SER A 59 -6.75 -12.25 3.41
CA SER A 59 -8.15 -12.61 3.48
C SER A 59 -8.81 -12.23 2.15
N GLU A 60 -10.04 -12.69 1.94
CA GLU A 60 -10.74 -12.34 0.71
C GLU A 60 -10.95 -10.84 0.59
N LYS A 61 -11.23 -10.20 1.71
CA LYS A 61 -11.41 -8.76 1.70
C LYS A 61 -10.11 -8.06 1.33
N GLN A 62 -9.00 -8.55 1.85
CA GLN A 62 -7.70 -7.97 1.53
C GLN A 62 -7.35 -8.20 0.08
N LYS A 63 -7.70 -9.37 -0.47
CA LYS A 63 -7.45 -9.63 -1.88
C LYS A 63 -8.24 -8.68 -2.76
N THR A 64 -9.49 -8.43 -2.40
CA THR A 64 -10.31 -7.49 -3.16
C THR A 64 -9.69 -6.10 -3.13
N GLY A 65 -9.23 -5.68 -1.97
CA GLY A 65 -8.58 -4.38 -1.84
C GLY A 65 -7.31 -4.30 -2.67
N ALA A 66 -6.50 -5.37 -2.64
CA ALA A 66 -5.26 -5.41 -3.39
C ALA A 66 -5.54 -5.33 -4.89
N LYS A 67 -6.56 -6.04 -5.36
CA LYS A 67 -6.92 -5.99 -6.77
C LYS A 67 -7.36 -4.60 -7.18
N PHE A 68 -8.07 -3.92 -6.30
CA PHE A 68 -8.51 -2.56 -6.57
C PHE A 68 -7.31 -1.64 -6.72
N VAL A 69 -6.33 -1.76 -5.83
CA VAL A 69 -5.12 -0.95 -5.91
C VAL A 69 -4.37 -1.25 -7.22
N ALA A 70 -4.33 -2.52 -7.60
CA ALA A 70 -3.67 -2.91 -8.85
C ALA A 70 -4.36 -2.27 -10.05
N GLU A 71 -5.69 -2.25 -10.04
CA GLU A 71 -6.43 -1.64 -11.15
C GLU A 71 -6.13 -0.17 -11.27
N ILE A 72 -6.05 0.52 -10.13
CA ILE A 72 -5.75 1.93 -10.16
C ILE A 72 -4.33 2.15 -10.68
N ALA A 73 -3.38 1.33 -10.24
CA ALA A 73 -2.01 1.45 -10.73
C ALA A 73 -1.95 1.28 -12.23
N TYR A 74 -2.74 0.35 -12.75
CA TYR A 74 -2.70 0.04 -14.17
C TYR A 74 -3.49 1.01 -15.03
N SER A 75 -4.17 1.96 -14.39
CA SER A 75 -4.80 3.03 -15.16
C SER A 75 -3.78 4.11 -15.52
N THR A 76 -2.57 4.03 -14.97
CA THR A 76 -1.51 4.98 -15.31
C THR A 76 -0.81 4.51 -16.59
N PRO A 77 -0.52 5.42 -17.52
CA PRO A 77 0.19 5.03 -18.73
C PRO A 77 1.59 4.55 -18.44
N LYS A 78 2.13 3.73 -19.32
CA LYS A 78 3.51 3.35 -19.19
C LYS A 78 4.34 4.45 -19.84
N TYR A 79 5.31 4.95 -19.10
CA TYR A 79 6.16 6.02 -19.60
C TYR A 79 7.44 5.43 -20.20
N SER A 80 8.03 6.15 -21.12
CA SER A 80 9.26 5.65 -21.74
C SER A 80 10.51 6.12 -21.03
N SER A 81 10.45 7.25 -20.32
CA SER A 81 11.65 7.73 -19.64
C SER A 81 11.71 7.23 -18.21
N GLU A 82 12.92 6.99 -17.74
CA GLU A 82 13.09 6.52 -16.37
C GLU A 82 12.61 7.56 -15.37
N LYS A 83 12.79 8.82 -15.71
CA LYS A 83 12.36 9.89 -14.83
C LYS A 83 10.87 9.83 -14.57
N TYR A 84 10.08 9.71 -15.63
CA TYR A 84 8.64 9.68 -15.48
C TYR A 84 8.16 8.37 -14.89
N LYS A 85 8.85 7.26 -15.17
CA LYS A 85 8.51 6.01 -14.53
C LYS A 85 8.69 6.10 -13.03
N ASN A 86 9.81 6.68 -12.60
CA ASN A 86 10.08 6.81 -11.18
C ASN A 86 9.12 7.77 -10.51
N GLU A 87 8.75 8.83 -11.19
CA GLU A 87 7.77 9.76 -10.63
C GLU A 87 6.42 9.08 -10.46
N ALA A 88 6.02 8.28 -11.43
CA ALA A 88 4.75 7.57 -11.33
C ALA A 88 4.77 6.60 -10.15
N ILE A 89 5.87 5.90 -9.98
CA ILE A 89 6.01 4.93 -8.90
C ILE A 89 5.94 5.62 -7.54
N ASN A 90 6.72 6.69 -7.38
CA ASN A 90 6.77 7.39 -6.10
C ASN A 90 5.47 8.11 -5.78
N SER A 91 4.84 8.69 -6.79
CA SER A 91 3.58 9.39 -6.58
C SER A 91 2.48 8.43 -6.21
N PHE A 92 2.47 7.26 -6.84
CA PHE A 92 1.42 6.29 -6.55
C PHE A 92 1.59 5.71 -5.14
N GLU A 93 2.83 5.44 -4.76
CA GLU A 93 3.10 4.95 -3.42
C GLU A 93 2.57 5.93 -2.39
N LYS A 94 2.85 7.21 -2.59
CA LYS A 94 2.40 8.24 -1.68
C LYS A 94 0.88 8.37 -1.69
N LEU A 95 0.28 8.30 -2.86
CA LEU A 95 -1.16 8.40 -2.97
C LEU A 95 -1.85 7.29 -2.20
N VAL A 96 -1.37 6.06 -2.36
CA VAL A 96 -1.97 4.93 -1.66
C VAL A 96 -1.83 5.12 -0.16
N LEU A 97 -0.67 5.55 0.31
CA LEU A 97 -0.44 5.74 1.73
C LEU A 97 -1.39 6.80 2.29
N LEU A 98 -1.46 7.94 1.65
CA LEU A 98 -2.27 9.04 2.16
C LEU A 98 -3.76 8.71 2.11
N THR A 99 -4.18 8.04 1.05
CA THR A 99 -5.59 7.66 0.94
C THR A 99 -5.95 6.65 2.01
N CYS A 100 -5.07 5.67 2.23
CA CYS A 100 -5.31 4.66 3.24
C CYS A 100 -5.41 5.29 4.64
N LEU A 101 -4.46 6.16 4.96
CA LEU A 101 -4.47 6.80 6.28
C LEU A 101 -5.70 7.67 6.48
N SER A 102 -6.13 8.32 5.42
CA SER A 102 -7.29 9.19 5.50
C SER A 102 -8.58 8.39 5.70
N GLU A 103 -8.68 7.23 5.06
CA GLU A 103 -9.87 6.41 5.20
C GLU A 103 -9.95 5.71 6.53
N GLU A 104 -8.82 5.54 7.17
CA GLU A 104 -8.81 4.84 8.44
C GLU A 104 -9.34 5.70 9.58
N LYS A 105 -9.59 6.95 9.35
CA LYS A 105 -10.15 7.78 10.38
C LYS A 105 -11.59 7.41 10.64
#